data_c218d4bae8f2205e82ff069f7e235a60
#
_entry.id   c218d4bae8f2205e82ff069f7e235a60
#
_cell.length_a   1.000
_cell.length_b   1.000
_cell.length_c   1.000
_cell.angle_alpha   90.00
_cell.angle_beta   90.00
_cell.angle_gamma   90.00
#
_symmetry.space_group_name_H-M   'P 1'
#
loop_
_entity.id
_entity.type
_entity.pdbx_description
1 polymer ?
#
loop_
_entity_poly.entity_id
_entity_poly.type
_entity_poly.pdbx_seq_one_letter_code
_entity_poly.pdbx_strand_id
1 'polypeptide(L)'
;MAKVLIKKLDPTVELPTYKTEGASGMDLMALVKEPINLKPNSSCLVPTGLAVAFSSDFEIQIRPRSGLAAKNSISVLNTPGTIDSDYRGEIKVILFNHGKEDFLINNKDRIAQMILTPVIKMDLEETDDLPETIRGEGGFGSTGKWAKI
;
A
#
# COMPACT_ATOMS: atom_id res chain seq x y z
N MET A 1 -14.62 -15.55 5.19
CA MET A 1 -14.21 -14.43 4.27
C MET A 1 -14.90 -13.16 4.71
N ALA A 2 -14.19 -12.04 4.74
CA ALA A 2 -14.77 -10.73 5.04
C ALA A 2 -15.40 -10.14 3.76
N LYS A 3 -16.57 -9.50 3.90
CA LYS A 3 -17.26 -8.85 2.78
C LYS A 3 -16.73 -7.44 2.58
N VAL A 4 -16.29 -7.13 1.36
CA VAL A 4 -15.92 -5.79 0.91
C VAL A 4 -16.85 -5.41 -0.24
N LEU A 5 -17.56 -4.29 -0.07
CA LEU A 5 -18.34 -3.69 -1.17
C LEU A 5 -17.37 -2.89 -2.02
N ILE A 6 -17.46 -3.02 -3.34
CA ILE A 6 -16.61 -2.30 -4.29
C ILE A 6 -17.47 -1.63 -5.36
N LYS A 7 -17.17 -0.36 -5.61
CA LYS A 7 -17.85 0.45 -6.63
C LYS A 7 -16.87 0.79 -7.73
N LYS A 8 -17.25 0.55 -8.98
CA LYS A 8 -16.56 1.05 -10.16
C LYS A 8 -17.01 2.49 -10.39
N LEU A 9 -16.06 3.41 -10.50
CA LEU A 9 -16.31 4.82 -10.81
C LEU A 9 -16.29 5.08 -12.33
N ASP A 10 -15.77 4.12 -13.09
CA ASP A 10 -15.75 4.11 -14.54
C ASP A 10 -16.13 2.70 -15.04
N PRO A 11 -17.02 2.58 -16.06
CA PRO A 11 -17.48 1.28 -16.55
C PRO A 11 -16.38 0.41 -17.16
N THR A 12 -15.27 1.00 -17.61
CA THR A 12 -14.14 0.29 -18.22
C THR A 12 -13.22 -0.38 -17.21
N VAL A 13 -13.38 -0.07 -15.91
CA VAL A 13 -12.58 -0.65 -14.82
C VAL A 13 -12.95 -2.11 -14.61
N GLU A 14 -11.94 -2.96 -14.50
CA GLU A 14 -12.08 -4.36 -14.14
C GLU A 14 -11.95 -4.53 -12.61
N LEU A 15 -12.77 -5.40 -12.03
CA LEU A 15 -12.66 -5.70 -10.60
C LEU A 15 -11.37 -6.49 -10.33
N PRO A 16 -10.62 -6.12 -9.28
CA PRO A 16 -9.45 -6.88 -8.87
C PRO A 16 -9.83 -8.31 -8.45
N THR A 17 -8.90 -9.23 -8.68
CA THR A 17 -9.08 -10.65 -8.31
C THR A 17 -7.80 -11.21 -7.72
N TYR A 18 -7.91 -12.19 -6.82
CA TYR A 18 -6.79 -13.01 -6.41
C TYR A 18 -6.32 -13.86 -7.60
N LYS A 19 -5.04 -13.82 -7.91
CA LYS A 19 -4.49 -14.54 -9.09
C LYS A 19 -4.17 -16.00 -8.79
N THR A 20 -3.99 -16.34 -7.52
CA THR A 20 -3.79 -17.71 -7.03
C THR A 20 -4.57 -17.89 -5.73
N GLU A 21 -4.85 -19.15 -5.36
CA GLU A 21 -5.55 -19.47 -4.12
C GLU A 21 -4.82 -18.95 -2.87
N GLY A 22 -3.49 -18.98 -2.88
CA GLY A 22 -2.64 -18.51 -1.78
C GLY A 22 -2.25 -17.03 -1.85
N ALA A 23 -2.77 -16.25 -2.81
CA ALA A 23 -2.44 -14.84 -2.91
C ALA A 23 -3.01 -14.05 -1.73
N SER A 24 -2.17 -13.21 -1.10
CA SER A 24 -2.60 -12.33 0.01
C SER A 24 -3.21 -11.02 -0.48
N GLY A 25 -2.89 -10.60 -1.69
CA GLY A 25 -3.32 -9.33 -2.27
C GLY A 25 -3.92 -9.47 -3.67
N MET A 26 -4.67 -8.45 -4.05
CA MET A 26 -5.18 -8.27 -5.41
C MET A 26 -4.44 -7.12 -6.08
N ASP A 27 -4.05 -7.28 -7.35
CA ASP A 27 -3.43 -6.20 -8.12
C ASP A 27 -4.42 -5.05 -8.37
N LEU A 28 -3.94 -3.82 -8.22
CA LEU A 28 -4.63 -2.59 -8.63
C LEU A 28 -4.06 -2.12 -9.97
N MET A 29 -4.97 -1.75 -10.88
CA MET A 29 -4.62 -1.25 -12.20
C MET A 29 -4.81 0.26 -12.28
N ALA A 30 -3.95 0.92 -13.05
CA ALA A 30 -4.07 2.33 -13.37
C ALA A 30 -5.30 2.60 -14.26
N LEU A 31 -6.04 3.65 -13.94
CA LEU A 31 -7.07 4.23 -14.80
C LEU A 31 -6.58 5.60 -15.28
N VAL A 32 -6.00 5.65 -16.46
CA VAL A 32 -5.47 6.90 -17.04
C VAL A 32 -5.95 7.04 -18.48
N LYS A 33 -6.29 8.27 -18.87
CA LYS A 33 -6.69 8.58 -20.27
C LYS A 33 -5.45 8.65 -21.18
N GLU A 34 -4.42 9.30 -20.67
CA GLU A 34 -3.12 9.43 -21.33
C GLU A 34 -2.02 8.80 -20.45
N PRO A 35 -1.00 8.19 -21.04
CA PRO A 35 0.11 7.63 -20.28
C PRO A 35 0.77 8.68 -19.38
N ILE A 36 1.12 8.29 -18.16
CA ILE A 36 1.87 9.14 -17.23
C ILE A 36 3.35 8.78 -17.33
N ASN A 37 4.19 9.76 -17.63
CA ASN A 37 5.64 9.61 -17.60
C ASN A 37 6.17 10.01 -16.21
N LEU A 38 6.46 9.01 -15.37
CA LEU A 38 7.00 9.20 -14.02
C LEU A 38 8.53 9.29 -14.09
N LYS A 39 9.04 10.50 -13.96
CA LYS A 39 10.49 10.79 -13.99
C LYS A 39 11.21 10.28 -12.74
N PRO A 40 12.52 10.00 -12.82
CA PRO A 40 13.36 9.73 -11.66
C PRO A 40 13.19 10.76 -10.54
N ASN A 41 13.25 10.31 -9.29
CA ASN A 41 13.11 11.11 -8.08
C ASN A 41 11.83 11.96 -8.03
N SER A 42 10.75 11.45 -8.63
CA SER A 42 9.45 12.12 -8.60
C SER A 42 8.33 11.15 -8.20
N SER A 43 7.19 11.70 -7.81
CA SER A 43 5.99 10.96 -7.49
C SER A 43 4.82 11.39 -8.36
N CYS A 44 3.84 10.51 -8.50
CA CYS A 44 2.56 10.83 -9.10
C CYS A 44 1.42 10.11 -8.38
N LEU A 45 0.24 10.71 -8.43
CA LEU A 45 -0.99 10.12 -7.92
C LEU A 45 -1.74 9.45 -9.07
N VAL A 46 -1.87 8.12 -9.01
CA VAL A 46 -2.48 7.32 -10.08
C VAL A 46 -3.87 6.84 -9.67
N PRO A 47 -4.93 7.24 -10.37
CA PRO A 47 -6.29 6.78 -10.10
C PRO A 47 -6.47 5.31 -10.48
N THR A 48 -7.40 4.61 -9.79
CA THR A 48 -7.77 3.22 -10.07
C THR A 48 -9.21 3.07 -10.54
N GLY A 49 -10.04 4.10 -10.39
CA GLY A 49 -11.47 4.07 -10.69
C GLY A 49 -12.28 3.20 -9.73
N LEU A 50 -11.78 2.91 -8.54
CA LEU A 50 -12.41 2.06 -7.56
C LEU A 50 -12.65 2.82 -6.25
N ALA A 51 -13.80 2.54 -5.61
CA ALA A 51 -14.11 2.95 -4.25
C ALA A 51 -14.66 1.76 -3.48
N VAL A 52 -14.45 1.73 -2.16
CA VAL A 52 -14.74 0.57 -1.31
C VAL A 52 -15.50 0.94 -0.04
N ALA A 53 -16.16 -0.07 0.56
CA ALA A 53 -16.71 0.00 1.91
C ALA A 53 -16.60 -1.39 2.57
N PHE A 54 -16.19 -1.43 3.83
CA PHE A 54 -15.98 -2.64 4.60
C PHE A 54 -16.11 -2.38 6.10
N SER A 55 -16.13 -3.45 6.93
CA SER A 55 -16.24 -3.34 8.39
C SER A 55 -15.03 -2.62 9.01
N SER A 56 -15.27 -1.87 10.10
CA SER A 56 -14.23 -1.22 10.91
C SER A 56 -13.26 -2.20 11.61
N ASP A 57 -13.52 -3.50 11.52
CA ASP A 57 -12.59 -4.54 11.99
C ASP A 57 -11.37 -4.70 11.07
N PHE A 58 -11.39 -4.05 9.90
CA PHE A 58 -10.36 -4.16 8.86
C PHE A 58 -9.90 -2.79 8.37
N GLU A 59 -8.73 -2.81 7.71
CA GLU A 59 -8.22 -1.78 6.82
C GLU A 59 -7.85 -2.43 5.48
N ILE A 60 -7.74 -1.64 4.41
CA ILE A 60 -7.05 -2.08 3.21
C ILE A 60 -5.69 -1.39 3.15
N GLN A 61 -4.63 -2.19 2.98
CA GLN A 61 -3.27 -1.70 2.78
C GLN A 61 -2.92 -1.72 1.30
N ILE A 62 -2.37 -0.60 0.82
CA ILE A 62 -1.82 -0.47 -0.53
C ILE A 62 -0.31 -0.66 -0.44
N ARG A 63 0.18 -1.70 -1.09
CA ARG A 63 1.60 -2.11 -1.08
C ARG A 63 2.19 -2.15 -2.47
N PRO A 64 3.52 -1.97 -2.61
CA PRO A 64 4.19 -2.12 -3.89
C PRO A 64 4.07 -3.54 -4.47
N ARG A 65 4.27 -3.65 -5.77
CA ARG A 65 4.48 -4.93 -6.44
C ARG A 65 5.97 -5.20 -6.54
N SER A 66 6.39 -6.38 -6.08
CA SER A 66 7.81 -6.79 -6.06
C SER A 66 8.47 -6.71 -7.45
N GLY A 67 7.72 -7.05 -8.51
CA GLY A 67 8.23 -6.98 -9.88
C GLY A 67 8.58 -5.56 -10.33
N LEU A 68 7.75 -4.56 -10.00
CA LEU A 68 8.03 -3.16 -10.31
C LEU A 68 9.19 -2.63 -9.44
N ALA A 69 9.24 -3.01 -8.17
CA ALA A 69 10.33 -2.63 -7.28
C ALA A 69 11.67 -3.17 -7.78
N ALA A 70 11.74 -4.47 -8.10
CA ALA A 70 12.98 -5.13 -8.51
C ALA A 70 13.48 -4.70 -9.90
N LYS A 71 12.56 -4.53 -10.87
CA LYS A 71 12.94 -4.25 -12.26
C LYS A 71 13.06 -2.78 -12.59
N ASN A 72 12.21 -1.94 -11.97
CA ASN A 72 12.06 -0.54 -12.34
C ASN A 72 12.32 0.43 -11.17
N SER A 73 12.59 -0.08 -9.97
CA SER A 73 12.77 0.73 -8.75
C SER A 73 11.56 1.61 -8.43
N ILE A 74 10.36 1.12 -8.73
CA ILE A 74 9.10 1.81 -8.44
C ILE A 74 8.55 1.34 -7.10
N SER A 75 8.17 2.28 -6.26
CA SER A 75 7.52 2.03 -4.97
C SER A 75 6.17 2.74 -4.86
N VAL A 76 5.37 2.32 -3.90
CA VAL A 76 4.27 3.13 -3.35
C VAL A 76 4.88 4.01 -2.27
N LEU A 77 4.84 5.33 -2.47
CA LEU A 77 5.60 6.30 -1.65
C LEU A 77 5.27 6.20 -0.15
N ASN A 78 4.00 6.05 0.19
CA ASN A 78 3.50 5.96 1.56
C ASN A 78 3.30 4.52 2.05
N THR A 79 3.95 3.53 1.43
CA THR A 79 3.73 2.11 1.77
C THR A 79 4.01 1.79 3.23
N PRO A 80 3.15 1.02 3.91
CA PRO A 80 1.84 0.56 3.45
C PRO A 80 0.82 1.70 3.48
N GLY A 81 0.24 2.04 2.31
CA GLY A 81 -0.83 3.03 2.24
C GLY A 81 -2.08 2.54 2.94
N THR A 82 -2.71 3.36 3.76
CA THR A 82 -3.89 2.97 4.54
C THR A 82 -5.17 3.47 3.88
N ILE A 83 -6.12 2.56 3.66
CA ILE A 83 -7.51 2.90 3.31
C ILE A 83 -8.37 2.53 4.51
N ASP A 84 -8.93 3.54 5.15
CA ASP A 84 -9.80 3.39 6.31
C ASP A 84 -11.19 2.85 5.91
N SER A 85 -11.84 2.16 6.83
CA SER A 85 -13.15 1.53 6.58
C SER A 85 -14.25 2.52 6.25
N ASP A 86 -14.14 3.77 6.68
CA ASP A 86 -15.08 4.87 6.46
C ASP A 86 -14.69 5.81 5.28
N TYR A 87 -13.54 5.56 4.63
CA TYR A 87 -13.18 6.29 3.42
C TYR A 87 -14.07 5.86 2.23
N ARG A 88 -14.69 6.84 1.57
CA ARG A 88 -15.61 6.62 0.42
C ARG A 88 -15.08 7.21 -0.89
N GLY A 89 -13.91 7.80 -0.86
CA GLY A 89 -13.28 8.35 -2.06
C GLY A 89 -12.68 7.27 -2.96
N GLU A 90 -12.19 7.71 -4.10
CA GLU A 90 -11.47 6.85 -5.03
C GLU A 90 -10.15 6.37 -4.42
N ILE A 91 -9.86 5.09 -4.57
CA ILE A 91 -8.53 4.54 -4.29
C ILE A 91 -7.56 5.06 -5.34
N LYS A 92 -6.57 5.83 -4.90
CA LYS A 92 -5.47 6.33 -5.72
C LYS A 92 -4.15 5.87 -5.15
N VAL A 93 -3.22 5.54 -6.04
CA VAL A 93 -1.90 5.02 -5.66
C VAL A 93 -0.85 6.11 -5.85
N ILE A 94 -0.06 6.38 -4.81
CA ILE A 94 1.06 7.33 -4.88
C ILE A 94 2.30 6.53 -5.27
N LEU A 95 2.71 6.60 -6.53
CA LEU A 95 3.93 5.96 -7.02
C LEU A 95 5.13 6.90 -6.92
N PHE A 96 6.29 6.32 -6.61
CA PHE A 96 7.57 7.01 -6.62
C PHE A 96 8.59 6.25 -7.47
N ASN A 97 9.36 6.97 -8.27
CA ASN A 97 10.43 6.42 -9.10
C ASN A 97 11.80 6.67 -8.44
N HIS A 98 12.37 5.62 -7.85
CA HIS A 98 13.72 5.63 -7.28
C HIS A 98 14.80 5.26 -8.31
N GLY A 99 14.40 4.93 -9.54
CA GLY A 99 15.28 4.53 -10.63
C GLY A 99 15.99 5.71 -11.27
N LYS A 100 16.72 5.41 -12.35
CA LYS A 100 17.48 6.39 -13.13
C LYS A 100 16.81 6.73 -14.46
N GLU A 101 15.80 5.97 -14.86
CA GLU A 101 15.09 6.12 -16.13
C GLU A 101 13.62 6.49 -15.86
N ASP A 102 13.02 7.15 -16.85
CA ASP A 102 11.60 7.43 -16.85
C ASP A 102 10.79 6.13 -16.81
N PHE A 103 9.69 6.13 -16.08
CA PHE A 103 8.76 4.99 -16.01
C PHE A 103 7.41 5.39 -16.58
N LEU A 104 7.00 4.75 -17.68
CA LEU A 104 5.73 5.00 -18.33
C LEU A 104 4.63 4.16 -17.71
N ILE A 105 3.55 4.82 -17.28
CA ILE A 105 2.35 4.18 -16.73
C ILE A 105 1.24 4.29 -17.77
N ASN A 106 0.83 3.16 -18.32
CA ASN A 106 -0.28 3.08 -19.28
C ASN A 106 -1.57 2.69 -18.57
N ASN A 107 -2.69 2.93 -19.25
CA ASN A 107 -3.98 2.47 -18.76
C ASN A 107 -3.97 0.95 -18.58
N LYS A 108 -4.56 0.47 -17.47
CA LYS A 108 -4.60 -0.95 -17.04
C LYS A 108 -3.25 -1.56 -16.64
N ASP A 109 -2.17 -0.80 -16.55
CA ASP A 109 -0.96 -1.29 -15.92
C ASP A 109 -1.22 -1.64 -14.45
N ARG A 110 -0.70 -2.81 -14.02
CA ARG A 110 -0.77 -3.24 -12.61
C ARG A 110 0.31 -2.52 -11.81
N ILE A 111 -0.08 -1.55 -11.00
CA ILE A 111 0.81 -0.57 -10.35
C ILE A 111 1.05 -0.80 -8.87
N ALA A 112 0.15 -1.51 -8.20
CA ALA A 112 0.20 -1.80 -6.78
C ALA A 112 -0.61 -3.05 -6.48
N GLN A 113 -0.65 -3.44 -5.21
CA GLN A 113 -1.56 -4.46 -4.71
C GLN A 113 -2.29 -3.98 -3.47
N MET A 114 -3.52 -4.41 -3.27
CA MET A 114 -4.30 -4.14 -2.07
C MET A 114 -4.50 -5.42 -1.25
N ILE A 115 -4.38 -5.29 0.07
CA ILE A 115 -4.49 -6.39 1.03
C ILE A 115 -5.48 -5.98 2.12
N LEU A 116 -6.50 -6.81 2.38
CA LEU A 116 -7.38 -6.63 3.54
C LEU A 116 -6.68 -7.14 4.79
N THR A 117 -6.60 -6.28 5.82
CA THR A 117 -5.85 -6.55 7.06
C THR A 117 -6.75 -6.28 8.27
N PRO A 118 -6.75 -7.14 9.30
CA PRO A 118 -7.47 -6.85 10.54
C PRO A 118 -6.87 -5.65 11.27
N VAL A 119 -7.73 -4.90 11.97
CA VAL A 119 -7.34 -3.72 12.75
C VAL A 119 -7.66 -3.95 14.21
N ILE A 120 -6.67 -3.71 15.07
CA ILE A 120 -6.85 -3.66 16.51
C ILE A 120 -6.75 -2.19 16.94
N LYS A 121 -7.81 -1.67 17.56
CA LYS A 121 -7.80 -0.29 18.10
C LYS A 121 -7.01 -0.26 19.39
N MET A 122 -6.19 0.77 19.57
CA MET A 122 -5.49 1.04 20.82
C MET A 122 -6.44 1.79 21.78
N ASP A 123 -6.45 1.36 23.04
CA ASP A 123 -6.98 2.15 24.16
C ASP A 123 -5.78 2.72 24.91
N LEU A 124 -5.60 4.04 24.84
CA LEU A 124 -4.41 4.72 25.37
C LEU A 124 -4.67 5.17 26.79
N GLU A 125 -3.84 4.72 27.72
CA GLU A 125 -3.83 5.14 29.12
C GLU A 125 -2.53 5.93 29.38
N GLU A 126 -2.68 7.19 29.80
CA GLU A 126 -1.55 8.03 30.17
C GLU A 126 -0.94 7.55 31.49
N THR A 127 0.38 7.43 31.54
CA THR A 127 1.12 7.07 32.75
C THR A 127 2.43 7.83 32.80
N ASP A 128 2.89 8.15 34.02
CA ASP A 128 4.18 8.81 34.22
C ASP A 128 5.37 7.83 34.06
N ASP A 129 5.13 6.53 34.28
CA ASP A 129 6.18 5.51 34.26
C ASP A 129 5.75 4.29 33.43
N LEU A 130 6.67 3.77 32.64
CA LEU A 130 6.51 2.51 31.91
C LEU A 130 7.22 1.36 32.67
N PRO A 131 6.68 0.12 32.57
CA PRO A 131 7.37 -1.05 33.14
C PRO A 131 8.80 -1.21 32.61
N GLU A 132 9.74 -1.46 33.49
CA GLU A 132 11.15 -1.71 33.12
C GLU A 132 11.30 -2.99 32.30
N THR A 133 12.24 -2.97 31.35
CA THR A 133 12.64 -4.14 30.56
C THR A 133 14.15 -4.25 30.47
N ILE A 134 14.68 -5.45 30.20
CA ILE A 134 16.12 -5.66 29.98
C ILE A 134 16.67 -4.80 28.85
N ARG A 135 15.88 -4.55 27.83
CA ARG A 135 16.25 -3.70 26.70
C ARG A 135 16.27 -2.21 27.06
N GLY A 136 15.37 -1.77 27.96
CA GLY A 136 15.22 -0.37 28.35
C GLY A 136 15.02 0.52 27.10
N GLU A 137 15.74 1.61 27.03
CA GLU A 137 15.72 2.59 25.95
C GLU A 137 16.58 2.20 24.72
N GLY A 138 17.18 1.02 24.73
CA GLY A 138 18.05 0.55 23.66
C GLY A 138 17.33 0.43 22.31
N GLY A 139 17.72 1.27 21.36
CA GLY A 139 17.21 1.33 19.99
C GLY A 139 18.26 1.81 19.01
N PHE A 140 17.86 2.14 17.76
CA PHE A 140 18.70 2.76 16.73
C PHE A 140 20.05 2.06 16.51
N GLY A 141 20.07 0.71 16.54
CA GLY A 141 21.28 -0.08 16.37
C GLY A 141 22.04 -0.37 17.67
N SER A 142 21.41 -0.24 18.85
CA SER A 142 22.02 -0.54 20.16
C SER A 142 22.58 -1.96 20.27
N THR A 143 22.09 -2.92 19.45
CA THR A 143 22.58 -4.30 19.37
C THR A 143 23.80 -4.45 18.44
N GLY A 144 24.24 -3.38 17.80
CA GLY A 144 25.37 -3.36 16.87
C GLY A 144 25.01 -3.77 15.43
N LYS A 145 25.92 -3.49 14.49
CA LYS A 145 25.77 -3.80 13.06
C LYS A 145 26.00 -5.28 12.74
N TRP A 146 26.75 -5.97 13.58
CA TRP A 146 27.18 -7.35 13.36
C TRP A 146 26.72 -8.23 14.52
N ALA A 147 26.21 -9.43 14.21
CA ALA A 147 26.01 -10.44 15.22
C ALA A 147 27.36 -10.75 15.90
N LYS A 148 27.43 -10.67 17.24
CA LYS A 148 28.56 -11.22 17.98
C LYS A 148 28.41 -12.73 17.90
N ILE A 149 29.36 -13.39 17.23
CA ILE A 149 29.52 -14.84 17.22
C ILE A 149 29.96 -15.28 18.61
#